data_481f1d23e84ecee66efcb09df16bbcb0
#
_entry.id   481f1d23e84ecee66efcb09df16bbcb0
#
_cell.length_a   1.000
_cell.length_b   1.000
_cell.length_c   1.000
_cell.angle_alpha   90.00
_cell.angle_beta   90.00
_cell.angle_gamma   90.00
#
_symmetry.space_group_name_H-M   'P 1'
#
loop_
_entity.id
_entity.type
_entity.pdbx_description
1 polymer ?
#
loop_
_entity_poly.entity_id
_entity_poly.type
_entity_poly.pdbx_seq_one_letter_code
_entity_poly.pdbx_strand_id
1 'polypeptide(L)'
;MGSGIEKVLGIGGLFFRSRDPKALARWYREHRGVTPVPVNYDEPGWEQQAGPTVFAPFPEDTKYFGDAGKQLMVNFRVRDLDAMMAPVRAAGIAVELDPEPYPNGRFARLYDPEGNPIELWQPAERDARSSRHFELF
;
A
#
# COMPACT_ATOMS: atom_id res chain seq x y z
N MET A 1 -3.59 -29.86 5.18
CA MET A 1 -3.15 -30.21 4.88
C MET A 1 -3.12 -30.63 3.81
N GLY A 2 -2.74 -30.89 3.55
CA GLY A 2 -2.40 -31.55 2.46
C GLY A 2 -3.23 -31.47 1.27
N SER A 3 -3.50 -30.38 0.85
CA SER A 3 -4.25 -30.27 -0.37
C SER A 3 -3.47 -30.79 -1.56
N GLY A 4 -2.17 -30.87 -1.46
CA GLY A 4 -1.36 -31.21 -2.60
C GLY A 4 -1.20 -30.10 -3.61
N ILE A 5 -1.74 -28.94 -3.34
CA ILE A 5 -1.63 -27.80 -4.24
C ILE A 5 -0.41 -26.97 -3.83
N GLU A 6 0.46 -26.74 -4.80
CA GLU A 6 1.59 -25.83 -4.57
C GLU A 6 1.05 -24.40 -4.46
N LYS A 7 1.47 -23.66 -3.44
CA LYS A 7 0.96 -22.32 -3.20
C LYS A 7 1.98 -21.28 -3.61
N VAL A 8 1.50 -20.13 -4.05
CA VAL A 8 2.38 -19.00 -4.28
C VAL A 8 2.92 -18.53 -2.93
N LEU A 9 4.11 -17.94 -2.93
CA LEU A 9 4.75 -17.47 -1.71
C LEU A 9 4.25 -16.08 -1.30
N GLY A 10 3.80 -15.31 -2.27
CA GLY A 10 3.35 -13.95 -2.01
C GLY A 10 3.38 -13.16 -3.29
N ILE A 11 3.18 -11.85 -3.16
CA ILE A 11 3.19 -10.95 -4.30
C ILE A 11 4.65 -10.56 -4.57
N GLY A 12 5.11 -10.80 -5.80
CA GLY A 12 6.46 -10.42 -6.20
C GLY A 12 6.56 -9.05 -6.82
N GLY A 13 5.43 -8.45 -7.19
CA GLY A 13 5.44 -7.13 -7.79
C GLY A 13 4.04 -6.63 -8.03
N LEU A 14 3.95 -5.35 -8.31
CA LEU A 14 2.71 -4.69 -8.68
C LEU A 14 3.01 -3.88 -9.94
N PHE A 15 2.26 -4.12 -11.01
CA PHE A 15 2.48 -3.46 -12.29
C PHE A 15 1.21 -2.71 -12.67
N PHE A 16 1.38 -1.46 -13.07
CA PHE A 16 0.21 -0.65 -13.43
C PHE A 16 0.62 0.38 -14.47
N ARG A 17 -0.36 0.90 -15.18
CA ARG A 17 -0.12 1.88 -16.24
C ARG A 17 0.14 3.25 -15.65
N SER A 18 1.03 4.01 -16.32
CA SER A 18 1.40 5.34 -15.89
C SER A 18 1.62 6.20 -17.13
N ARG A 19 1.20 7.45 -17.06
CA ARG A 19 1.45 8.40 -18.15
C ARG A 19 2.91 8.79 -18.22
N ASP A 20 3.58 8.85 -17.07
CA ASP A 20 4.99 9.21 -16.99
C ASP A 20 5.65 8.33 -15.93
N PRO A 21 6.07 7.11 -16.34
CA PRO A 21 6.60 6.15 -15.36
C PRO A 21 7.82 6.65 -14.59
N LYS A 22 8.70 7.40 -15.24
CA LYS A 22 9.90 7.87 -14.54
C LYS A 22 9.57 8.89 -13.47
N ALA A 23 8.69 9.83 -13.81
CA ALA A 23 8.27 10.84 -12.83
C ALA A 23 7.50 10.21 -11.69
N LEU A 24 6.65 9.24 -11.99
CA LEU A 24 5.86 8.58 -10.96
C LEU A 24 6.76 7.75 -10.04
N ALA A 25 7.73 7.02 -10.60
CA ALA A 25 8.66 6.24 -9.79
C ALA A 25 9.46 7.14 -8.86
N ARG A 26 9.87 8.31 -9.35
CA ARG A 26 10.59 9.28 -8.52
C ARG A 26 9.73 9.79 -7.37
N TRP A 27 8.45 10.04 -7.64
CA TRP A 27 7.52 10.48 -6.60
C TRP A 27 7.39 9.43 -5.49
N TYR A 28 7.23 8.16 -5.88
CA TYR A 28 7.10 7.09 -4.89
C TYR A 28 8.39 6.92 -4.08
N ARG A 29 9.55 7.08 -4.72
CA ARG A 29 10.80 7.04 -3.98
C ARG A 29 10.91 8.18 -2.99
N GLU A 30 10.58 9.39 -3.42
CA GLU A 30 10.76 10.58 -2.59
C GLU A 30 9.75 10.67 -1.45
N HIS A 31 8.53 10.23 -1.70
CA HIS A 31 7.45 10.43 -0.73
C HIS A 31 6.97 9.16 -0.07
N ARG A 32 7.31 7.98 -0.59
CA ARG A 32 6.87 6.71 -0.03
C ARG A 32 8.03 5.79 0.32
N GLY A 33 9.23 6.12 -0.09
CA GLY A 33 10.38 5.28 0.18
C GLY A 33 10.41 3.99 -0.61
N VAL A 34 9.75 3.96 -1.76
CA VAL A 34 9.72 2.77 -2.60
C VAL A 34 10.91 2.81 -3.55
N THR A 35 11.77 1.79 -3.48
CA THR A 35 12.94 1.70 -4.35
C THR A 35 12.50 1.51 -5.79
N PRO A 36 13.01 2.31 -6.74
CA PRO A 36 12.63 2.14 -8.14
C PRO A 36 13.19 0.85 -8.72
N VAL A 37 12.62 0.45 -9.86
CA VAL A 37 13.08 -0.73 -10.57
C VAL A 37 14.56 -0.58 -10.90
N PRO A 38 15.38 -1.62 -10.64
CA PRO A 38 16.81 -1.53 -10.93
C PRO A 38 17.08 -1.40 -12.42
N VAL A 39 18.17 -0.71 -12.75
CA VAL A 39 18.55 -0.51 -14.15
C VAL A 39 19.43 -1.65 -14.68
N ASN A 40 19.87 -2.56 -13.80
CA ASN A 40 20.65 -3.73 -14.21
C ASN A 40 20.34 -4.88 -13.28
N TYR A 41 20.86 -6.06 -13.60
CA TYR A 41 20.55 -7.28 -12.85
C TYR A 41 21.38 -7.43 -11.57
N ASP A 42 22.38 -6.58 -11.37
CA ASP A 42 23.21 -6.65 -10.18
C ASP A 42 22.61 -5.92 -8.98
N GLU A 43 21.66 -5.03 -9.21
CA GLU A 43 21.04 -4.26 -8.15
C GLU A 43 19.76 -4.94 -7.67
N PRO A 44 19.55 -5.02 -6.35
CA PRO A 44 18.30 -5.58 -5.84
C PRO A 44 17.14 -4.64 -6.07
N GLY A 45 15.94 -5.20 -6.19
CA GLY A 45 14.74 -4.41 -6.21
C GLY A 45 14.35 -3.96 -4.81
N TRP A 46 13.14 -3.45 -4.70
CA TRP A 46 12.59 -3.02 -3.43
C TRP A 46 12.27 -4.25 -2.59
N GLU A 47 12.87 -4.33 -1.41
CA GLU A 47 12.64 -5.44 -0.51
C GLU A 47 11.70 -5.00 0.59
N GLN A 48 10.63 -5.73 0.74
CA GLN A 48 9.61 -5.44 1.72
C GLN A 48 9.88 -6.20 3.01
N GLN A 49 9.46 -5.61 4.12
CA GLN A 49 9.45 -6.35 5.36
C GLN A 49 8.32 -7.36 5.34
N ALA A 50 8.58 -8.56 5.84
CA ALA A 50 7.53 -9.57 5.99
C ALA A 50 6.48 -9.07 6.97
N GLY A 51 5.23 -9.39 6.70
CA GLY A 51 4.15 -8.99 7.58
C GLY A 51 2.81 -9.31 6.98
N PRO A 52 1.75 -8.99 7.69
CA PRO A 52 0.41 -9.28 7.21
C PRO A 52 0.11 -8.53 5.91
N THR A 53 -0.56 -9.23 5.01
CA THR A 53 -0.92 -8.67 3.71
C THR A 53 -2.38 -8.99 3.44
N VAL A 54 -3.15 -7.97 3.10
CA VAL A 54 -4.55 -8.16 2.74
C VAL A 54 -4.64 -8.23 1.23
N PHE A 55 -5.25 -9.28 0.73
CA PHE A 55 -5.49 -9.46 -0.68
C PHE A 55 -7.00 -9.55 -0.86
N ALA A 56 -7.64 -8.43 -1.21
CA ALA A 56 -9.09 -8.31 -1.10
C ALA A 56 -9.71 -7.79 -2.38
N PRO A 57 -10.49 -8.63 -3.08
CA PRO A 57 -11.33 -8.11 -4.16
C PRO A 57 -12.42 -7.23 -3.57
N PHE A 58 -12.61 -6.08 -4.18
CA PHE A 58 -13.67 -5.16 -3.80
C PHE A 58 -14.81 -5.27 -4.81
N PRO A 59 -16.04 -4.88 -4.43
CA PRO A 59 -17.13 -4.85 -5.40
C PRO A 59 -16.79 -3.94 -6.57
N GLU A 60 -17.24 -4.31 -7.76
CA GLU A 60 -16.88 -3.55 -8.95
C GLU A 60 -17.42 -2.13 -8.92
N ASP A 61 -18.46 -1.87 -8.12
CA ASP A 61 -19.05 -0.53 -8.02
C ASP A 61 -18.58 0.21 -6.78
N THR A 62 -17.48 -0.22 -6.17
CA THR A 62 -16.97 0.47 -4.98
C THR A 62 -16.60 1.91 -5.31
N LYS A 63 -16.85 2.78 -4.35
CA LYS A 63 -16.44 4.18 -4.46
C LYS A 63 -15.17 4.46 -3.68
N TYR A 64 -14.63 3.44 -3.05
CA TYR A 64 -13.48 3.62 -2.16
C TYR A 64 -12.20 3.97 -2.91
N PHE A 65 -12.12 3.61 -4.18
CA PHE A 65 -10.93 3.89 -4.99
C PHE A 65 -10.96 5.30 -5.61
N GLY A 66 -12.02 6.08 -5.36
CA GLY A 66 -12.16 7.41 -5.93
C GLY A 66 -12.71 7.35 -7.35
N ASP A 67 -11.92 7.81 -8.31
CA ASP A 67 -12.33 7.83 -9.72
C ASP A 67 -12.75 6.43 -10.17
N ALA A 68 -13.90 6.35 -10.85
CA ALA A 68 -14.46 5.08 -11.29
C ALA A 68 -13.52 4.32 -12.25
N GLY A 69 -12.62 5.03 -12.91
CA GLY A 69 -11.66 4.38 -13.81
C GLY A 69 -10.49 3.71 -13.10
N LYS A 70 -10.36 3.90 -11.81
CA LYS A 70 -9.24 3.31 -11.06
C LYS A 70 -9.61 1.88 -10.66
N GLN A 71 -8.79 0.94 -11.07
CA GLN A 71 -9.08 -0.49 -10.91
C GLN A 71 -8.49 -1.09 -9.65
N LEU A 72 -7.58 -0.37 -8.99
CA LEU A 72 -6.93 -0.91 -7.80
C LEU A 72 -6.53 0.23 -6.86
N MET A 73 -6.27 -0.14 -5.64
CA MET A 73 -5.72 0.77 -4.63
C MET A 73 -4.59 0.02 -3.94
N VAL A 74 -3.44 0.68 -3.81
CA VAL A 74 -2.31 0.08 -3.11
C VAL A 74 -2.40 0.48 -1.64
N ASN A 75 -2.29 -0.52 -0.77
CA ASN A 75 -2.21 -0.29 0.67
C ASN A 75 -0.76 -0.51 1.09
N PHE A 76 -0.17 0.48 1.74
CA PHE A 76 1.18 0.37 2.28
C PHE A 76 1.10 0.27 3.79
N ARG A 77 1.77 -0.74 4.35
CA ARG A 77 1.94 -0.82 5.80
C ARG A 77 2.96 0.20 6.24
N VAL A 78 2.68 0.91 7.32
CA VAL A 78 3.62 1.87 7.88
C VAL A 78 3.76 1.59 9.37
N ARG A 79 4.93 1.88 9.92
CA ARG A 79 5.16 1.67 11.34
C ARG A 79 4.51 2.78 12.18
N ASP A 80 4.54 4.00 11.68
CA ASP A 80 4.07 5.17 12.42
C ASP A 80 3.33 6.07 11.46
N LEU A 81 2.01 6.04 11.51
CA LEU A 81 1.18 6.77 10.56
C LEU A 81 1.37 8.28 10.68
N ASP A 82 1.45 8.79 11.90
CA ASP A 82 1.62 10.23 12.08
C ASP A 82 2.95 10.71 11.54
N ALA A 83 4.01 9.95 11.80
CA ALA A 83 5.33 10.28 11.28
C ALA A 83 5.37 10.20 9.76
N MET A 84 4.59 9.28 9.17
CA MET A 84 4.53 9.16 7.71
C MET A 84 3.76 10.32 7.09
N MET A 85 2.70 10.77 7.74
CA MET A 85 1.86 11.82 7.18
C MET A 85 2.48 13.22 7.26
N ALA A 86 3.26 13.50 8.30
CA ALA A 86 3.77 14.85 8.53
C ALA A 86 4.59 15.39 7.34
N PRO A 87 5.60 14.67 6.83
CA PRO A 87 6.36 15.20 5.72
C PRO A 87 5.55 15.25 4.41
N VAL A 88 4.56 14.38 4.28
CA VAL A 88 3.70 14.39 3.10
C VAL A 88 2.87 15.67 3.07
N ARG A 89 2.28 16.02 4.21
CA ARG A 89 1.53 17.27 4.32
C ARG A 89 2.43 18.48 4.15
N ALA A 90 3.65 18.43 4.68
CA ALA A 90 4.60 19.52 4.53
C ALA A 90 4.99 19.72 3.06
N ALA A 91 4.94 18.67 2.26
CA ALA A 91 5.22 18.76 0.83
C ALA A 91 4.00 19.23 0.03
N GLY A 92 2.90 19.57 0.68
CA GLY A 92 1.71 20.06 0.01
C GLY A 92 0.80 18.98 -0.52
N ILE A 93 1.02 17.73 -0.13
CA ILE A 93 0.21 16.61 -0.60
C ILE A 93 -0.95 16.42 0.38
N ALA A 94 -2.18 16.37 -0.15
CA ALA A 94 -3.36 16.18 0.68
C ALA A 94 -3.42 14.75 1.20
N VAL A 95 -3.62 14.58 2.50
CA VAL A 95 -3.76 13.29 3.14
C VAL A 95 -4.97 13.36 4.08
N GLU A 96 -5.84 12.37 3.95
CA GLU A 96 -7.02 12.27 4.81
C GLU A 96 -6.79 11.17 5.84
N LEU A 97 -6.75 11.55 7.11
CA LEU A 97 -6.68 10.59 8.20
C LEU A 97 -8.09 10.12 8.52
N ASP A 98 -8.28 8.80 8.57
CA ASP A 98 -9.52 8.25 9.09
C ASP A 98 -9.50 8.47 10.60
N PRO A 99 -10.46 9.23 11.15
CA PRO A 99 -10.40 9.56 12.58
C PRO A 99 -10.70 8.38 13.48
N GLU A 100 -11.22 7.30 12.93
CA GLU A 100 -11.67 6.19 13.73
C GLU A 100 -10.57 5.16 13.90
N PRO A 101 -10.25 4.73 15.14
CA PRO A 101 -9.31 3.62 15.33
C PRO A 101 -10.08 2.31 15.21
N TYR A 102 -9.63 1.46 14.30
CA TYR A 102 -10.27 0.16 14.09
C TYR A 102 -9.48 -0.92 14.83
N PRO A 103 -10.10 -2.07 15.10
CA PRO A 103 -9.38 -3.16 15.77
C PRO A 103 -8.12 -3.59 15.03
N ASN A 104 -8.08 -3.45 13.70
CA ASN A 104 -6.94 -3.86 12.91
C ASN A 104 -5.98 -2.72 12.59
N GLY A 105 -6.21 -1.50 13.12
CA GLY A 105 -5.25 -0.43 12.99
C GLY A 105 -5.83 0.89 12.59
N ARG A 106 -4.95 1.78 12.13
CA ARG A 106 -5.31 3.13 11.73
C ARG A 106 -5.02 3.30 10.24
N PHE A 107 -5.80 4.16 9.58
CA PHE A 107 -5.74 4.31 8.13
C PHE A 107 -5.70 5.77 7.73
N ALA A 108 -5.02 6.04 6.61
CA ALA A 108 -5.06 7.33 5.95
C ALA A 108 -5.08 7.09 4.43
N ARG A 109 -5.57 8.08 3.69
CA ARG A 109 -5.70 7.97 2.24
C ARG A 109 -5.09 9.18 1.57
N LEU A 110 -4.48 8.94 0.41
CA LEU A 110 -3.96 10.00 -0.44
C LEU A 110 -3.97 9.50 -1.88
N TYR A 111 -3.57 10.36 -2.79
CA TYR A 111 -3.48 10.02 -4.21
C TYR A 111 -2.09 10.38 -4.71
N ASP A 112 -1.58 9.58 -5.64
CA ASP A 112 -0.32 9.93 -6.28
C ASP A 112 -0.59 10.99 -7.37
N PRO A 113 0.45 11.54 -8.00
CA PRO A 113 0.24 12.61 -9.00
C PRO A 113 -0.60 12.23 -10.19
N GLU A 114 -0.81 10.93 -10.44
CA GLU A 114 -1.65 10.48 -11.54
C GLU A 114 -3.03 10.05 -11.05
N GLY A 115 -3.36 10.37 -9.80
CA GLY A 115 -4.68 10.09 -9.26
C GLY A 115 -4.88 8.67 -8.77
N ASN A 116 -3.82 7.88 -8.65
CA ASN A 116 -3.97 6.52 -8.16
C ASN A 116 -4.19 6.57 -6.65
N PRO A 117 -5.21 5.86 -6.14
CA PRO A 117 -5.49 5.90 -4.70
C PRO A 117 -4.46 5.08 -3.93
N ILE A 118 -4.08 5.60 -2.77
CA ILE A 118 -3.14 4.97 -1.86
C ILE A 118 -3.77 4.96 -0.48
N GLU A 119 -3.70 3.81 0.19
CA GLU A 119 -4.08 3.73 1.59
C GLU A 119 -2.82 3.44 2.41
N LEU A 120 -2.65 4.17 3.49
CA LEU A 120 -1.58 3.93 4.45
C LEU A 120 -2.21 3.25 5.66
N TRP A 121 -1.58 2.18 6.13
CA TRP A 121 -2.12 1.35 7.20
C TRP A 121 -1.06 1.12 8.26
N GLN A 122 -1.36 1.57 9.46
CA GLN A 122 -0.56 1.24 10.63
C GLN A 122 -1.28 0.11 11.34
N PRO A 123 -0.82 -1.13 11.20
CA PRO A 123 -1.50 -2.25 11.86
C PRO A 123 -1.51 -2.09 13.35
N ALA A 124 -2.59 -2.52 13.99
CA ALA A 124 -2.63 -2.60 15.43
C ALA A 124 -1.54 -3.56 15.87
N GLU A 125 -0.90 -3.25 17.00
CA GLU A 125 0.24 -4.04 17.45
C GLU A 125 -0.13 -5.50 17.64
N ARG A 126 -1.35 -5.75 18.14
CA ARG A 126 -1.82 -7.11 18.31
C ARG A 126 -1.90 -7.84 16.97
N ASP A 127 -2.45 -7.17 15.93
CA ASP A 127 -2.60 -7.77 14.63
C ASP A 127 -1.27 -8.02 13.97
N ALA A 128 -0.29 -7.18 14.23
CA ALA A 128 1.04 -7.38 13.69
C ALA A 128 1.65 -8.67 14.19
N ARG A 129 1.22 -9.17 15.35
CA ARG A 129 1.73 -10.40 15.93
C ARG A 129 0.83 -11.60 15.69
N SER A 130 -0.41 -11.38 15.27
CA SER A 130 -1.38 -12.47 15.11
C SER A 130 -2.20 -12.25 13.88
N SER A 131 -1.96 -13.08 12.85
CA SER A 131 -2.68 -12.96 11.59
C SER A 131 -4.16 -13.32 11.73
N ARG A 132 -4.54 -13.95 12.83
CA ARG A 132 -5.95 -14.31 13.01
C ARG A 132 -6.89 -13.14 13.00
N HIS A 133 -6.39 -11.97 13.34
CA HIS A 133 -7.26 -10.83 13.45
C HIS A 133 -7.53 -10.14 12.12
N PHE A 134 -6.86 -10.58 11.07
CA PHE A 134 -7.04 -9.97 9.76
C PHE A 134 -8.24 -10.48 9.01
N GLU A 135 -8.89 -11.51 9.51
CA GLU A 135 -10.12 -11.97 8.88
C GLU A 135 -11.23 -10.93 8.99
N LEU A 136 -11.01 -9.88 9.77
CA LEU A 136 -12.01 -8.82 9.92
C LEU A 136 -12.09 -7.92 8.70
N PHE A 137 -11.15 -8.01 7.81
CA PHE A 137 -11.28 -7.34 6.55
C PHE A 137 -12.27 -8.10 5.68
#